data_5967636068e9669d09c3cc0ee03dbfdc
#
_entry.id   5967636068e9669d09c3cc0ee03dbfdc
#
_cell.length_a   1.000
_cell.length_b   1.000
_cell.length_c   1.000
_cell.angle_alpha   90.00
_cell.angle_beta   90.00
_cell.angle_gamma   90.00
#
_symmetry.space_group_name_H-M   'P 1'
#
loop_
_entity.id
_entity.type
_entity.pdbx_description
1 polymer ?
#
loop_
_entity_poly.entity_id
_entity_poly.type
_entity_poly.pdbx_seq_one_letter_code
_entity_poly.pdbx_strand_id
1 'polypeptide(L)'
;MSLAAHRPAGNLFTCTVAVLFVVVTPLVLRADDLKANAQAPAASFAPAPAPPYWANRGRWNLGAQVGYSMEYGTNRGEVSHIQLLIAQPQLGLIVRDFRARLFPVQRFEIINEGILGGAVHPRASLLGVALLFRFDGKPRGHWVPFLDAGAGVQRTSLSDHVPEVNGHTEFSPQGGLGVQYFIRPQRAIVFEWRTMHMSNAGITEPNHGFNSSMLTIGFRWLRRPR
;
A
#
# COMPACT_ATOMS: atom_id res chain seq x y z
N MET A 1 -23.61 -33.33 45.10
CA MET A 1 -22.35 -33.34 44.36
C MET A 1 -22.39 -32.19 43.36
N SER A 2 -21.72 -31.09 43.73
CA SER A 2 -21.70 -29.84 42.96
C SER A 2 -20.46 -29.83 42.07
N LEU A 3 -20.66 -29.77 40.77
CA LEU A 3 -19.60 -29.58 39.77
C LEU A 3 -19.40 -28.07 39.54
N ALA A 4 -18.31 -27.56 40.11
CA ALA A 4 -17.87 -26.19 39.89
C ALA A 4 -17.26 -26.08 38.43
N ALA A 5 -17.88 -25.20 37.64
CA ALA A 5 -17.39 -24.85 36.32
C ALA A 5 -16.17 -23.93 36.47
N HIS A 6 -15.03 -24.41 36.00
CA HIS A 6 -13.79 -23.64 35.86
C HIS A 6 -13.93 -22.73 34.65
N ARG A 7 -13.96 -21.40 34.81
CA ARG A 7 -13.81 -20.43 33.76
C ARG A 7 -12.31 -20.16 33.54
N PRO A 8 -11.76 -20.32 32.36
CA PRO A 8 -10.42 -19.81 32.10
C PRO A 8 -10.45 -18.28 32.02
N ALA A 9 -9.52 -17.65 32.70
CA ALA A 9 -9.26 -16.22 32.66
C ALA A 9 -8.77 -15.83 31.26
N GLY A 10 -9.53 -14.98 30.60
CA GLY A 10 -9.14 -14.40 29.33
C GLY A 10 -7.94 -13.46 29.50
N ASN A 11 -6.80 -13.83 28.96
CA ASN A 11 -5.68 -12.92 28.81
C ASN A 11 -6.03 -11.90 27.71
N LEU A 12 -6.34 -10.68 28.14
CA LEU A 12 -6.35 -9.51 27.25
C LEU A 12 -4.91 -9.25 26.79
N PHE A 13 -4.52 -9.78 25.65
CA PHE A 13 -3.37 -9.27 24.91
C PHE A 13 -3.78 -7.95 24.26
N THR A 14 -3.48 -6.86 24.94
CA THR A 14 -3.54 -5.51 24.39
C THR A 14 -2.44 -5.41 23.34
N CYS A 15 -2.82 -5.52 22.08
CA CYS A 15 -1.92 -5.27 20.97
C CYS A 15 -1.65 -3.76 20.90
N THR A 16 -0.60 -3.30 21.57
CA THR A 16 -0.14 -1.91 21.51
C THR A 16 0.50 -1.72 20.14
N VAL A 17 -0.24 -1.13 19.21
CA VAL A 17 0.33 -0.60 17.98
C VAL A 17 1.19 0.58 18.37
N ALA A 18 2.49 0.37 18.45
CA ALA A 18 3.46 1.45 18.60
C ALA A 18 3.49 2.24 17.28
N VAL A 19 2.69 3.29 17.21
CA VAL A 19 2.82 4.32 16.18
C VAL A 19 4.10 5.08 16.52
N LEU A 20 5.14 4.84 15.76
CA LEU A 20 6.41 5.57 15.85
C LEU A 20 6.15 7.01 15.39
N PHE A 21 5.77 7.89 16.30
CA PHE A 21 5.81 9.33 16.07
C PHE A 21 7.27 9.73 16.01
N VAL A 22 7.77 9.99 14.81
CA VAL A 22 9.00 10.77 14.65
C VAL A 22 8.68 12.18 15.13
N VAL A 23 8.99 12.44 16.39
CA VAL A 23 8.96 13.78 16.96
C VAL A 23 10.11 14.54 16.31
N VAL A 24 9.78 15.32 15.28
CA VAL A 24 10.68 16.36 14.78
C VAL A 24 10.77 17.40 15.87
N THR A 25 11.79 17.30 16.71
CA THR A 25 12.13 18.36 17.65
C THR A 25 12.41 19.64 16.87
N PRO A 26 11.70 20.75 17.13
CA PRO A 26 12.04 22.01 16.51
C PRO A 26 13.45 22.41 17.02
N LEU A 27 14.39 22.49 16.11
CA LEU A 27 15.70 23.08 16.36
C LEU A 27 15.43 24.55 16.72
N VAL A 28 15.50 24.88 17.99
CA VAL A 28 15.41 26.27 18.45
C VAL A 28 16.72 26.96 18.07
N LEU A 29 16.75 27.55 16.88
CA LEU A 29 17.80 28.45 16.47
C LEU A 29 17.74 29.69 17.37
N ARG A 30 18.84 29.95 18.09
CA ARG A 30 18.99 31.16 18.88
C ARG A 30 19.02 32.38 17.97
N ALA A 31 18.37 33.46 18.39
CA ALA A 31 18.25 34.71 17.63
C ALA A 31 19.60 35.36 17.24
N ASP A 32 20.68 34.96 17.89
CA ASP A 32 22.01 35.46 17.62
C ASP A 32 22.65 34.81 16.37
N ASP A 33 22.21 33.61 15.97
CA ASP A 33 22.69 32.94 14.75
C ASP A 33 22.11 33.55 13.48
N LEU A 34 21.04 34.32 13.61
CA LEU A 34 20.34 34.95 12.46
C LEU A 34 21.06 36.22 11.95
N LYS A 35 21.90 36.86 12.76
CA LYS A 35 22.59 38.09 12.36
C LYS A 35 23.90 37.86 11.59
N ALA A 36 24.50 36.70 11.72
CA ALA A 36 25.75 36.34 11.03
C ALA A 36 25.55 35.92 9.56
N ASN A 37 24.33 35.59 9.15
CA ASN A 37 24.05 35.03 7.84
C ASN A 37 23.26 35.96 6.88
N ALA A 38 23.17 37.24 7.23
CA ALA A 38 22.40 38.22 6.44
C ALA A 38 23.07 38.68 5.13
N GLN A 39 24.23 38.17 4.78
CA GLN A 39 24.99 38.53 3.58
C GLN A 39 25.35 37.37 2.66
N ALA A 40 24.83 36.19 2.89
CA ALA A 40 24.88 35.15 1.85
C ALA A 40 23.98 35.57 0.70
N PRO A 41 24.45 35.59 -0.57
CA PRO A 41 23.59 35.86 -1.70
C PRO A 41 22.41 34.86 -1.63
N ALA A 42 21.18 35.36 -1.64
CA ALA A 42 20.01 34.55 -1.65
C ALA A 42 20.17 33.52 -2.79
N ALA A 43 20.50 32.28 -2.43
CA ALA A 43 20.48 31.20 -3.40
C ALA A 43 19.09 31.23 -3.99
N SER A 44 18.99 31.65 -5.24
CA SER A 44 17.76 31.59 -6.00
C SER A 44 17.39 30.11 -6.04
N PHE A 45 16.53 29.70 -5.12
CA PHE A 45 15.87 28.42 -5.21
C PHE A 45 14.95 28.52 -6.44
N ALA A 46 15.54 28.22 -7.60
CA ALA A 46 14.71 28.00 -8.77
C ALA A 46 13.62 27.02 -8.34
N PRO A 47 12.33 27.32 -8.57
CA PRO A 47 11.25 26.43 -8.21
C PRO A 47 11.61 25.06 -8.76
N ALA A 48 11.62 24.04 -7.91
CA ALA A 48 11.94 22.68 -8.32
C ALA A 48 11.14 22.39 -9.59
N PRO A 49 11.78 21.96 -10.68
CA PRO A 49 11.10 21.78 -11.96
C PRO A 49 9.87 20.91 -11.72
N ALA A 50 8.73 21.35 -12.21
CA ALA A 50 7.47 20.62 -12.04
C ALA A 50 7.72 19.18 -12.46
N PRO A 51 7.37 18.21 -11.61
CA PRO A 51 7.70 16.81 -11.91
C PRO A 51 7.13 16.42 -13.27
N PRO A 52 7.88 15.75 -14.13
CA PRO A 52 7.51 15.50 -15.54
C PRO A 52 6.39 14.50 -15.73
N TYR A 53 5.77 14.03 -14.67
CA TYR A 53 4.59 13.17 -14.75
C TYR A 53 3.31 13.90 -15.17
N TRP A 54 3.34 15.21 -15.35
CA TRP A 54 2.28 15.97 -16.03
C TRP A 54 2.18 15.63 -17.51
N ALA A 55 2.31 14.44 -17.80
CA ALA A 55 2.43 14.05 -19.14
C ALA A 55 1.22 13.33 -19.66
N ASN A 56 0.96 13.65 -20.87
CA ASN A 56 0.01 13.17 -21.83
C ASN A 56 -0.59 11.77 -21.59
N ARG A 57 -1.86 11.59 -22.03
CA ARG A 57 -2.54 10.29 -22.11
C ARG A 57 -1.66 9.22 -22.76
N GLY A 58 -1.84 7.98 -22.34
CA GLY A 58 -1.20 6.85 -22.99
C GLY A 58 0.23 6.57 -22.57
N ARG A 59 0.69 7.13 -21.46
CA ARG A 59 2.00 6.76 -20.89
C ARG A 59 1.94 5.46 -20.14
N TRP A 60 2.84 4.59 -20.52
CA TRP A 60 3.13 3.39 -19.79
C TRP A 60 4.15 3.65 -18.71
N ASN A 61 4.00 2.98 -17.59
CA ASN A 61 5.01 2.91 -16.55
C ASN A 61 5.17 1.48 -16.06
N LEU A 62 6.34 1.20 -15.56
CA LEU A 62 6.70 -0.05 -14.93
C LEU A 62 6.97 0.20 -13.47
N GLY A 63 6.60 -0.73 -12.63
CA GLY A 63 6.87 -0.70 -11.21
C GLY A 63 7.07 -2.10 -10.65
N ALA A 64 7.60 -2.13 -9.45
CA ALA A 64 7.62 -3.33 -8.63
C ALA A 64 7.58 -2.91 -7.17
N GLN A 65 6.80 -3.62 -6.37
CA GLN A 65 6.73 -3.43 -4.93
C GLN A 65 6.96 -4.77 -4.23
N VAL A 66 7.41 -4.70 -2.98
CA VAL A 66 7.45 -5.83 -2.06
C VAL A 66 6.61 -5.44 -0.86
N GLY A 67 5.70 -6.31 -0.45
CA GLY A 67 4.79 -6.07 0.66
C GLY A 67 4.84 -7.19 1.69
N TYR A 68 4.71 -6.78 2.94
CA TYR A 68 4.44 -7.68 4.04
C TYR A 68 3.06 -7.38 4.61
N SER A 69 2.25 -8.43 4.72
CA SER A 69 0.86 -8.33 5.14
C SER A 69 0.60 -9.19 6.36
N MET A 70 -0.24 -8.69 7.25
CA MET A 70 -0.72 -9.41 8.42
C MET A 70 -2.25 -9.39 8.45
N GLU A 71 -2.83 -10.52 8.75
CA GLU A 71 -4.25 -10.65 9.03
C GLU A 71 -4.62 -9.84 10.28
N TYR A 72 -5.75 -9.10 10.22
CA TYR A 72 -6.28 -8.34 11.35
C TYR A 72 -7.70 -8.70 11.72
N GLY A 73 -8.35 -9.58 10.97
CA GLY A 73 -9.68 -10.05 11.33
C GLY A 73 -10.34 -10.91 10.26
N THR A 74 -11.25 -11.73 10.72
CA THR A 74 -12.20 -12.48 9.92
C THR A 74 -13.62 -12.10 10.32
N ASN A 75 -14.59 -12.36 9.48
CA ASN A 75 -15.98 -12.09 9.81
C ASN A 75 -16.57 -13.09 10.82
N ARG A 76 -15.89 -14.22 11.06
CA ARG A 76 -16.40 -15.28 11.92
C ARG A 76 -15.26 -16.13 12.48
N GLY A 77 -15.02 -16.07 13.79
CA GLY A 77 -14.25 -17.08 14.49
C GLY A 77 -12.80 -16.75 14.80
N GLU A 78 -12.02 -17.77 14.92
CA GLU A 78 -10.61 -17.69 15.28
C GLU A 78 -9.80 -17.11 14.11
N VAL A 79 -8.81 -16.28 14.44
CA VAL A 79 -7.87 -15.68 13.49
C VAL A 79 -6.67 -16.60 13.36
N SER A 80 -6.36 -17.07 12.17
CA SER A 80 -5.22 -17.95 11.90
C SER A 80 -3.87 -17.21 11.85
N HIS A 81 -3.88 -15.87 12.04
CA HIS A 81 -2.68 -15.03 12.02
C HIS A 81 -1.87 -15.14 10.72
N ILE A 82 -2.59 -15.16 9.61
CA ILE A 82 -1.98 -15.30 8.28
C ILE A 82 -1.03 -14.13 8.01
N GLN A 83 0.19 -14.45 7.61
CA GLN A 83 1.22 -13.49 7.26
C GLN A 83 1.69 -13.73 5.83
N LEU A 84 1.63 -12.69 4.98
CA LEU A 84 1.99 -12.81 3.56
C LEU A 84 3.24 -12.00 3.25
N LEU A 85 4.10 -12.55 2.41
CA LEU A 85 5.19 -11.83 1.76
C LEU A 85 4.96 -11.90 0.25
N ILE A 86 4.78 -10.73 -0.38
CA ILE A 86 4.32 -10.63 -1.76
C ILE A 86 5.22 -9.68 -2.55
N ALA A 87 5.68 -10.13 -3.71
CA ALA A 87 6.28 -9.29 -4.73
C ALA A 87 5.22 -8.93 -5.77
N GLN A 88 5.15 -7.66 -6.16
CA GLN A 88 4.09 -7.08 -6.97
C GLN A 88 4.70 -6.32 -8.17
N PRO A 89 5.05 -7.02 -9.28
CA PRO A 89 5.40 -6.35 -10.52
C PRO A 89 4.18 -5.62 -11.07
N GLN A 90 4.37 -4.40 -11.57
CA GLN A 90 3.29 -3.52 -12.02
C GLN A 90 3.53 -3.00 -13.43
N LEU A 91 2.45 -2.99 -14.21
CA LEU A 91 2.37 -2.31 -15.51
C LEU A 91 1.22 -1.29 -15.43
N GLY A 92 1.55 -0.01 -15.45
CA GLY A 92 0.58 1.07 -15.34
C GLY A 92 0.35 1.80 -16.66
N LEU A 93 -0.89 2.25 -16.86
CA LEU A 93 -1.29 3.11 -17.96
C LEU A 93 -1.94 4.38 -17.42
N ILE A 94 -1.33 5.54 -17.64
CA ILE A 94 -1.92 6.83 -17.31
C ILE A 94 -3.03 7.13 -18.33
N VAL A 95 -4.27 7.14 -17.83
CA VAL A 95 -5.45 7.33 -18.65
C VAL A 95 -5.79 8.82 -18.82
N ARG A 96 -5.69 9.56 -17.71
CA ARG A 96 -6.13 10.98 -17.71
C ARG A 96 -5.36 11.80 -16.68
N ASP A 97 -5.00 13.02 -17.09
CA ASP A 97 -4.55 14.09 -16.20
C ASP A 97 -5.68 15.08 -16.00
N PHE A 98 -5.97 15.46 -14.76
CA PHE A 98 -6.98 16.44 -14.39
C PHE A 98 -6.27 17.75 -14.03
N ARG A 99 -6.54 18.82 -14.80
CA ARG A 99 -5.93 20.14 -14.56
C ARG A 99 -6.77 21.06 -13.69
N ALA A 100 -7.85 20.53 -13.10
CA ALA A 100 -8.77 21.33 -12.31
C ALA A 100 -8.17 21.71 -10.95
N ARG A 101 -8.02 23.00 -10.67
CA ARG A 101 -7.47 23.52 -9.40
C ARG A 101 -8.26 23.09 -8.16
N LEU A 102 -9.56 22.82 -8.30
CA LEU A 102 -10.48 22.46 -7.22
C LEU A 102 -10.54 20.96 -6.94
N PHE A 103 -10.03 20.12 -7.84
CA PHE A 103 -10.08 18.66 -7.65
C PHE A 103 -8.80 18.18 -6.95
N PRO A 104 -8.92 17.42 -5.85
CA PRO A 104 -7.76 16.86 -5.15
C PRO A 104 -7.00 15.83 -6.01
N VAL A 105 -7.69 15.15 -6.92
CA VAL A 105 -7.13 14.19 -7.87
C VAL A 105 -6.58 14.89 -9.10
N GLN A 106 -5.30 14.67 -9.39
CA GLN A 106 -4.61 15.26 -10.53
C GLN A 106 -4.39 14.29 -11.67
N ARG A 107 -4.42 12.99 -11.39
CA ARG A 107 -4.17 11.93 -12.37
C ARG A 107 -4.97 10.68 -12.05
N PHE A 108 -5.41 10.02 -13.11
CA PHE A 108 -6.00 8.69 -13.06
C PHE A 108 -5.16 7.71 -13.87
N GLU A 109 -4.92 6.55 -13.27
CA GLU A 109 -4.12 5.49 -13.85
C GLU A 109 -4.77 4.14 -13.62
N ILE A 110 -4.61 3.23 -14.56
CA ILE A 110 -4.94 1.81 -14.47
C ILE A 110 -3.65 1.03 -14.33
N ILE A 111 -3.56 0.17 -13.32
CA ILE A 111 -2.39 -0.65 -13.03
C ILE A 111 -2.78 -2.12 -13.08
N ASN A 112 -2.10 -2.90 -13.93
CA ASN A 112 -2.06 -4.34 -13.82
C ASN A 112 -0.92 -4.72 -12.88
N GLU A 113 -1.24 -5.45 -11.83
CA GLU A 113 -0.31 -5.87 -10.80
C GLU A 113 -0.24 -7.40 -10.76
N GLY A 114 0.97 -7.95 -10.85
CA GLY A 114 1.20 -9.36 -10.54
C GLY A 114 1.26 -9.57 -9.04
N ILE A 115 0.81 -10.71 -8.57
CA ILE A 115 0.86 -11.13 -7.17
C ILE A 115 1.70 -12.39 -7.11
N LEU A 116 2.92 -12.29 -6.61
CA LEU A 116 3.90 -13.38 -6.57
C LEU A 116 4.43 -13.52 -5.16
N GLY A 117 4.17 -14.64 -4.50
CA GLY A 117 4.65 -14.82 -3.13
C GLY A 117 3.99 -15.95 -2.39
N GLY A 118 3.73 -15.74 -1.13
CA GLY A 118 3.05 -16.73 -0.31
C GLY A 118 2.88 -16.29 1.14
N ALA A 119 2.20 -17.13 1.88
CA ALA A 119 2.13 -17.02 3.31
C ALA A 119 3.43 -17.56 3.93
N VAL A 120 3.99 -16.79 4.85
CA VAL A 120 5.13 -17.22 5.68
C VAL A 120 4.63 -17.94 6.93
N HIS A 121 3.38 -17.62 7.33
CA HIS A 121 2.66 -18.31 8.39
C HIS A 121 1.14 -18.35 8.06
N PRO A 122 0.54 -19.57 8.01
CA PRO A 122 1.22 -20.85 7.74
C PRO A 122 1.88 -20.83 6.35
N ARG A 123 2.80 -21.72 6.08
CA ARG A 123 3.49 -21.75 4.78
C ARG A 123 2.54 -22.13 3.65
N ALA A 124 2.37 -21.23 2.68
CA ALA A 124 1.54 -21.47 1.52
C ALA A 124 2.02 -20.63 0.33
N SER A 125 1.72 -21.08 -0.88
CA SER A 125 2.01 -20.33 -2.11
C SER A 125 0.88 -19.38 -2.46
N LEU A 126 1.22 -18.30 -3.17
CA LEU A 126 0.28 -17.30 -3.68
C LEU A 126 0.75 -16.81 -5.05
N LEU A 127 -0.12 -16.94 -6.05
CA LEU A 127 0.12 -16.48 -7.41
C LEU A 127 -1.16 -15.87 -7.99
N GLY A 128 -1.08 -14.65 -8.50
CA GLY A 128 -2.27 -13.99 -9.03
C GLY A 128 -1.98 -12.72 -9.80
N VAL A 129 -3.08 -12.03 -10.10
CA VAL A 129 -3.08 -10.72 -10.76
C VAL A 129 -4.15 -9.84 -10.13
N ALA A 130 -3.93 -8.52 -10.14
CA ALA A 130 -4.89 -7.53 -9.72
C ALA A 130 -5.00 -6.40 -10.74
N LEU A 131 -6.17 -5.80 -10.82
CA LEU A 131 -6.41 -4.56 -11.53
C LEU A 131 -6.67 -3.47 -10.51
N LEU A 132 -5.83 -2.43 -10.53
CA LEU A 132 -5.93 -1.30 -9.62
C LEU A 132 -6.20 -0.02 -10.39
N PHE A 133 -6.97 0.85 -9.78
CA PHE A 133 -7.25 2.22 -10.20
C PHE A 133 -6.53 3.15 -9.23
N ARG A 134 -5.51 3.85 -9.73
CA ARG A 134 -4.73 4.81 -8.94
C ARG A 134 -5.18 6.23 -9.22
N PHE A 135 -5.37 6.97 -8.15
CA PHE A 135 -5.73 8.38 -8.15
C PHE A 135 -4.61 9.17 -7.48
N ASP A 136 -3.73 9.75 -8.29
CA ASP A 136 -2.65 10.61 -7.78
C ASP A 136 -3.22 11.97 -7.36
N GLY A 137 -2.85 12.39 -6.17
CA GLY A 137 -3.20 13.69 -5.63
C GLY A 137 -2.27 14.81 -6.10
N LYS A 138 -2.46 16.01 -5.54
CA LYS A 138 -1.66 17.18 -5.86
C LYS A 138 -0.22 17.00 -5.35
N PRO A 139 0.80 17.18 -6.21
CA PRO A 139 2.19 17.13 -5.83
C PRO A 139 2.58 18.20 -4.81
N ARG A 140 3.49 17.84 -3.92
CA ARG A 140 4.14 18.72 -2.97
C ARG A 140 5.65 18.51 -3.06
N GLY A 141 6.33 19.33 -3.86
CA GLY A 141 7.73 19.10 -4.21
C GLY A 141 7.92 17.75 -4.91
N HIS A 142 8.74 16.88 -4.32
CA HIS A 142 9.01 15.53 -4.83
C HIS A 142 7.95 14.49 -4.44
N TRP A 143 7.01 14.84 -3.55
CA TRP A 143 6.02 13.94 -2.99
C TRP A 143 4.70 14.00 -3.76
N VAL A 144 4.16 12.84 -4.08
CA VAL A 144 2.85 12.70 -4.73
C VAL A 144 2.04 11.69 -3.95
N PRO A 145 1.05 12.13 -3.17
CA PRO A 145 0.13 11.23 -2.50
C PRO A 145 -0.76 10.52 -3.52
N PHE A 146 -1.18 9.31 -3.23
CA PHE A 146 -2.12 8.58 -4.07
C PHE A 146 -3.08 7.73 -3.25
N LEU A 147 -4.17 7.33 -3.90
CA LEU A 147 -5.12 6.35 -3.43
C LEU A 147 -5.26 5.28 -4.50
N ASP A 148 -5.21 4.01 -4.10
CA ASP A 148 -5.47 2.86 -4.94
C ASP A 148 -6.77 2.17 -4.51
N ALA A 149 -7.51 1.68 -5.48
CA ALA A 149 -8.65 0.80 -5.26
C ALA A 149 -8.76 -0.20 -6.41
N GLY A 150 -9.13 -1.43 -6.11
CA GLY A 150 -9.28 -2.44 -7.14
C GLY A 150 -9.54 -3.83 -6.59
N ALA A 151 -9.32 -4.82 -7.42
CA ALA A 151 -9.49 -6.22 -7.04
C ALA A 151 -8.51 -7.12 -7.78
N GLY A 152 -8.19 -8.23 -7.16
CA GLY A 152 -7.36 -9.29 -7.72
C GLY A 152 -8.07 -10.64 -7.74
N VAL A 153 -7.50 -11.55 -8.49
CA VAL A 153 -7.77 -12.98 -8.43
C VAL A 153 -6.45 -13.71 -8.29
N GLN A 154 -6.41 -14.66 -7.41
CA GLN A 154 -5.19 -15.39 -7.08
C GLN A 154 -5.46 -16.84 -6.77
N ARG A 155 -4.47 -17.67 -7.07
CA ARG A 155 -4.41 -19.06 -6.65
C ARG A 155 -3.51 -19.18 -5.43
N THR A 156 -3.98 -19.95 -4.43
CA THR A 156 -3.25 -20.16 -3.19
C THR A 156 -3.39 -21.60 -2.70
N SER A 157 -2.42 -22.05 -1.91
CA SER A 157 -2.51 -23.30 -1.15
C SER A 157 -2.86 -23.07 0.34
N LEU A 158 -3.35 -21.88 0.71
CA LEU A 158 -3.79 -21.58 2.07
C LEU A 158 -4.95 -22.45 2.53
N SER A 159 -5.83 -22.85 1.62
CA SER A 159 -6.97 -23.73 1.91
C SER A 159 -6.57 -25.08 2.52
N ASP A 160 -5.32 -25.48 2.34
CA ASP A 160 -4.81 -26.74 2.91
C ASP A 160 -4.39 -26.56 4.38
N HIS A 161 -4.41 -25.33 4.90
CA HIS A 161 -3.80 -24.98 6.19
C HIS A 161 -4.69 -24.16 7.12
N VAL A 162 -5.67 -23.44 6.60
CA VAL A 162 -6.49 -22.51 7.40
C VAL A 162 -7.97 -22.62 7.03
N PRO A 163 -8.88 -22.57 8.01
CA PRO A 163 -10.31 -22.72 7.79
C PRO A 163 -10.96 -21.47 7.14
N GLU A 164 -10.30 -20.32 7.18
CA GLU A 164 -10.82 -19.07 6.61
C GLU A 164 -10.85 -19.12 5.08
N VAL A 165 -9.98 -19.93 4.49
CA VAL A 165 -9.81 -20.07 3.04
C VAL A 165 -10.26 -21.46 2.63
N ASN A 166 -11.28 -21.56 1.79
CA ASN A 166 -11.74 -22.84 1.25
C ASN A 166 -11.75 -22.79 -0.29
N GLY A 167 -10.87 -23.60 -0.87
CA GLY A 167 -10.61 -23.61 -2.30
C GLY A 167 -9.28 -22.94 -2.63
N HIS A 168 -8.83 -23.16 -3.86
CA HIS A 168 -7.52 -22.68 -4.31
C HIS A 168 -7.59 -21.34 -5.05
N THR A 169 -8.77 -20.85 -5.37
CA THR A 169 -8.97 -19.59 -6.11
C THR A 169 -9.69 -18.60 -5.23
N GLU A 170 -9.02 -17.49 -4.96
CA GLU A 170 -9.51 -16.43 -4.10
C GLU A 170 -9.57 -15.09 -4.85
N PHE A 171 -10.55 -14.28 -4.49
CA PHE A 171 -10.69 -12.91 -4.94
C PHE A 171 -10.22 -11.97 -3.85
N SER A 172 -9.61 -10.84 -4.24
CA SER A 172 -9.07 -9.89 -3.30
C SER A 172 -9.45 -8.44 -3.65
N PRO A 173 -10.67 -7.98 -3.31
CA PRO A 173 -10.93 -6.55 -3.27
C PRO A 173 -9.96 -5.89 -2.31
N GLN A 174 -9.38 -4.75 -2.74
CA GLN A 174 -8.31 -4.09 -2.01
C GLN A 174 -8.31 -2.59 -2.24
N GLY A 175 -7.78 -1.86 -1.28
CA GLY A 175 -7.63 -0.42 -1.37
C GLY A 175 -6.48 0.07 -0.49
N GLY A 176 -5.82 1.14 -0.90
CA GLY A 176 -4.63 1.63 -0.23
C GLY A 176 -4.43 3.12 -0.33
N LEU A 177 -3.59 3.62 0.55
CA LEU A 177 -3.08 4.99 0.56
C LEU A 177 -1.57 4.93 0.46
N GLY A 178 -0.99 5.81 -0.32
CA GLY A 178 0.44 5.82 -0.45
C GLY A 178 1.01 7.16 -0.89
N VAL A 179 2.32 7.14 -1.04
CA VAL A 179 3.07 8.28 -1.51
C VAL A 179 4.18 7.83 -2.45
N GLN A 180 4.36 8.57 -3.53
CA GLN A 180 5.47 8.43 -4.46
C GLN A 180 6.48 9.53 -4.16
N TYR A 181 7.73 9.18 -3.92
CA TYR A 181 8.83 10.13 -3.79
C TYR A 181 9.68 10.11 -5.05
N PHE A 182 9.62 11.17 -5.84
CA PHE A 182 10.35 11.29 -7.09
C PHE A 182 11.81 11.65 -6.87
N ILE A 183 12.70 10.66 -7.00
CA ILE A 183 14.16 10.85 -6.95
C ILE A 183 14.71 11.43 -8.25
N ARG A 184 14.01 11.22 -9.35
CA ARG A 184 14.26 11.78 -10.68
C ARG A 184 12.93 11.99 -11.40
N PRO A 185 12.90 12.81 -12.46
CA PRO A 185 11.69 13.07 -13.20
C PRO A 185 10.87 11.84 -13.65
N GLN A 186 11.48 10.70 -13.82
CA GLN A 186 10.82 9.46 -14.27
C GLN A 186 10.96 8.30 -13.29
N ARG A 187 11.53 8.53 -12.12
CA ARG A 187 11.80 7.46 -11.15
C ARG A 187 11.31 7.86 -9.78
N ALA A 188 10.48 7.03 -9.20
CA ALA A 188 9.96 7.24 -7.86
C ALA A 188 10.16 6.00 -6.98
N ILE A 189 10.38 6.24 -5.70
CA ILE A 189 10.19 5.24 -4.65
C ILE A 189 8.72 5.34 -4.23
N VAL A 190 8.08 4.23 -4.00
CA VAL A 190 6.67 4.12 -3.61
C VAL A 190 6.60 3.53 -2.22
N PHE A 191 5.79 4.14 -1.37
CA PHE A 191 5.40 3.61 -0.07
C PHE A 191 3.88 3.55 -0.03
N GLU A 192 3.32 2.42 0.36
CA GLU A 192 1.87 2.24 0.41
C GLU A 192 1.47 1.41 1.62
N TRP A 193 0.39 1.81 2.27
CA TRP A 193 -0.40 0.99 3.15
C TRP A 193 -1.66 0.57 2.43
N ARG A 194 -1.95 -0.74 2.42
CA ARG A 194 -3.07 -1.33 1.71
C ARG A 194 -3.84 -2.26 2.63
N THR A 195 -5.15 -2.25 2.54
CA THR A 195 -6.03 -3.27 3.11
C THR A 195 -6.58 -4.15 2.01
N MET A 196 -6.73 -5.42 2.30
CA MET A 196 -7.22 -6.42 1.36
C MET A 196 -8.14 -7.40 2.08
N HIS A 197 -9.25 -7.71 1.45
CA HIS A 197 -10.09 -8.86 1.81
C HIS A 197 -9.78 -10.02 0.86
N MET A 198 -9.63 -11.23 1.37
CA MET A 198 -9.44 -12.42 0.54
C MET A 198 -10.54 -13.44 0.84
N SER A 199 -11.25 -13.89 -0.21
CA SER A 199 -12.31 -14.87 -0.10
C SER A 199 -12.60 -15.51 -1.45
N ASN A 200 -13.22 -16.69 -1.47
CA ASN A 200 -13.60 -17.39 -2.70
C ASN A 200 -14.94 -16.89 -3.31
N ALA A 201 -15.49 -15.78 -2.82
CA ALA A 201 -16.77 -15.21 -3.25
C ALA A 201 -17.97 -16.19 -3.16
N GLY A 202 -17.92 -17.17 -2.27
CA GLY A 202 -19.00 -18.15 -2.10
C GLY A 202 -19.00 -19.29 -3.12
N ILE A 203 -17.94 -19.50 -3.88
CA ILE A 203 -17.82 -20.61 -4.83
C ILE A 203 -17.76 -21.95 -4.09
N THR A 204 -17.14 -21.97 -2.92
CA THR A 204 -17.01 -23.17 -2.07
C THR A 204 -17.30 -22.80 -0.62
N GLU A 205 -18.14 -23.59 0.05
CA GLU A 205 -18.46 -23.40 1.47
C GLU A 205 -17.60 -24.33 2.38
N PRO A 206 -17.25 -23.87 3.59
CA PRO A 206 -17.48 -22.55 4.19
C PRO A 206 -16.57 -21.48 3.57
N ASN A 207 -17.11 -20.27 3.35
CA ASN A 207 -16.36 -19.12 2.86
C ASN A 207 -16.32 -18.02 3.93
N HIS A 208 -15.33 -18.07 4.81
CA HIS A 208 -15.17 -17.06 5.86
C HIS A 208 -14.36 -15.86 5.37
N GLY A 209 -13.34 -16.12 4.57
CA GLY A 209 -12.40 -15.12 4.12
C GLY A 209 -11.61 -14.50 5.28
N PHE A 210 -10.63 -13.67 4.96
CA PHE A 210 -9.90 -12.88 5.95
C PHE A 210 -9.55 -11.49 5.43
N ASN A 211 -9.33 -10.57 6.37
CA ASN A 211 -8.87 -9.23 6.09
C ASN A 211 -7.41 -9.09 6.50
N SER A 212 -6.64 -8.42 5.67
CA SER A 212 -5.23 -8.18 5.96
C SER A 212 -4.82 -6.74 5.71
N SER A 213 -3.81 -6.30 6.46
CA SER A 213 -3.17 -5.00 6.33
C SER A 213 -1.75 -5.20 5.83
N MET A 214 -1.39 -4.56 4.75
CA MET A 214 -0.11 -4.71 4.05
C MET A 214 0.63 -3.38 3.99
N LEU A 215 1.93 -3.41 4.31
CA LEU A 215 2.85 -2.32 4.02
C LEU A 215 3.72 -2.71 2.84
N THR A 216 3.83 -1.83 1.87
CA THR A 216 4.66 -2.06 0.68
C THR A 216 5.68 -0.96 0.50
N ILE A 217 6.81 -1.35 -0.06
CA ILE A 217 7.82 -0.45 -0.59
C ILE A 217 8.18 -0.89 -2.00
N GLY A 218 8.40 0.05 -2.88
CA GLY A 218 8.73 -0.29 -4.25
C GLY A 218 9.35 0.84 -5.05
N PHE A 219 9.49 0.53 -6.31
CA PHE A 219 10.10 1.43 -7.28
C PHE A 219 9.19 1.54 -8.49
N ARG A 220 9.16 2.75 -9.09
CA ARG A 220 8.36 3.05 -10.25
C ARG A 220 9.16 3.82 -11.30
N TRP A 221 9.03 3.42 -12.56
CA TRP A 221 9.67 4.04 -13.70
C TRP A 221 8.64 4.45 -14.75
N LEU A 222 8.50 5.75 -14.96
CA LEU A 222 7.63 6.31 -16.00
C LEU A 222 8.40 6.43 -17.31
N ARG A 223 7.85 5.89 -18.39
CA ARG A 223 8.44 6.02 -19.73
C ARG A 223 8.33 7.46 -20.24
N ARG A 224 9.36 7.97 -20.90
CA ARG A 224 9.29 9.26 -21.59
C ARG A 224 8.29 9.19 -22.74
N PRO A 225 7.55 10.29 -23.06
CA PRO A 225 6.88 10.40 -24.34
C PRO A 225 7.95 10.37 -25.44
N ARG A 226 7.60 9.77 -26.52
CA ARG A 226 8.35 9.95 -27.77
C ARG A 226 7.95 11.26 -28.40
#